data_f3246ea1062d38675f42e61cb0e7e0b8
#
_entry.id   f3246ea1062d38675f42e61cb0e7e0b8
#
_cell.length_a   1.000
_cell.length_b   1.000
_cell.length_c   1.000
_cell.angle_alpha   90.00
_cell.angle_beta   90.00
_cell.angle_gamma   90.00
#
_symmetry.space_group_name_H-M   'P 1'
#
loop_
_entity.id
_entity.type
_entity.pdbx_description
1 polymer ?
#
loop_
_entity_poly.entity_id
_entity_poly.type
_entity_poly.pdbx_seq_one_letter_code
_entity_poly.pdbx_strand_id
1 'polypeptide(L)'
;EETRRSAKGQYAQMSDLLTAAAAGLSGAAPAFGEIPACVIGAALRPKEGEMVCGDTMEAFRTDSGLWCLLLADGMGSGDAARRESSLTCRLLRQFLEADIQPEAALTTLNSAMALRGAETGSFTTVDLCVLKGSEATFYKFGAAPSYLKKNGAVRRITGSSLPVGLRGTPAAPDITTVTLEPGSFAVMISDGVADPSRDEWLQDLLAGWGGDDPQTLANLILSESIRRERLQDDCAVQVLYRLPESEQPV
;
A
#
# COMPACT_ATOMS: atom_id res chain seq x y z
N GLU A 1 -28.60 -23.93 10.37
CA GLU A 1 -29.35 -23.32 9.23
C GLU A 1 -28.93 -21.88 8.99
N GLU A 2 -28.70 -21.10 10.03
CA GLU A 2 -28.28 -19.68 9.94
C GLU A 2 -26.91 -19.52 9.29
N THR A 3 -25.95 -20.37 9.62
CA THR A 3 -24.60 -20.38 9.02
C THR A 3 -24.62 -20.73 7.52
N ARG A 4 -25.53 -21.63 7.10
CA ARG A 4 -25.72 -21.99 5.69
C ARG A 4 -26.39 -20.86 4.87
N ARG A 5 -27.30 -20.11 5.50
CA ARG A 5 -27.92 -18.91 4.86
C ARG A 5 -26.93 -17.78 4.70
N SER A 6 -26.08 -17.54 5.71
CA SER A 6 -25.00 -16.56 5.66
C SER A 6 -23.99 -16.89 4.55
N ALA A 7 -23.54 -18.15 4.48
CA ALA A 7 -22.61 -18.60 3.43
C ALA A 7 -23.21 -18.46 2.02
N LYS A 8 -24.49 -18.81 1.81
CA LYS A 8 -25.17 -18.63 0.51
C LYS A 8 -25.27 -17.16 0.09
N GLY A 9 -25.55 -16.25 1.05
CA GLY A 9 -25.59 -14.81 0.78
C GLY A 9 -24.22 -14.28 0.38
N GLN A 10 -23.16 -14.77 1.02
CA GLN A 10 -21.77 -14.38 0.74
C GLN A 10 -21.28 -14.90 -0.62
N TYR A 11 -21.63 -16.14 -0.99
CA TYR A 11 -21.32 -16.68 -2.31
C TYR A 11 -22.07 -15.93 -3.44
N ALA A 12 -23.31 -15.50 -3.19
CA ALA A 12 -24.06 -14.70 -4.16
C ALA A 12 -23.40 -13.33 -4.36
N GLN A 13 -23.02 -12.63 -3.28
CA GLN A 13 -22.31 -11.35 -3.37
C GLN A 13 -20.95 -11.49 -4.08
N MET A 14 -20.22 -12.57 -3.84
CA MET A 14 -18.94 -12.83 -4.49
C MET A 14 -19.14 -13.16 -5.99
N SER A 15 -20.22 -13.86 -6.34
CA SER A 15 -20.60 -14.11 -7.74
C SER A 15 -20.98 -12.83 -8.46
N ASP A 16 -21.73 -11.93 -7.81
CA ASP A 16 -22.12 -10.64 -8.36
C ASP A 16 -20.93 -9.71 -8.57
N LEU A 17 -19.97 -9.71 -7.62
CA LEU A 17 -18.71 -8.96 -7.74
C LEU A 17 -17.82 -9.49 -8.88
N LEU A 18 -17.71 -10.81 -9.03
CA LEU A 18 -16.97 -11.43 -10.14
C LEU A 18 -17.65 -11.15 -11.49
N THR A 19 -18.98 -11.11 -11.53
CA THR A 19 -19.74 -10.77 -12.73
C THR A 19 -19.58 -9.29 -13.10
N ALA A 20 -19.58 -8.39 -12.10
CA ALA A 20 -19.32 -6.97 -12.29
C ALA A 20 -17.89 -6.70 -12.75
N ALA A 21 -16.90 -7.43 -12.17
CA ALA A 21 -15.51 -7.37 -12.60
C ALA A 21 -15.35 -7.88 -14.05
N ALA A 22 -16.01 -8.99 -14.42
CA ALA A 22 -16.00 -9.51 -15.79
C ALA A 22 -16.67 -8.55 -16.81
N ALA A 23 -17.71 -7.82 -16.41
CA ALA A 23 -18.35 -6.81 -17.24
C ALA A 23 -17.45 -5.57 -17.46
N GLY A 24 -16.58 -5.24 -16.50
CA GLY A 24 -15.56 -4.19 -16.63
C GLY A 24 -14.45 -4.52 -17.64
N LEU A 25 -14.22 -5.80 -17.92
CA LEU A 25 -13.21 -6.26 -18.89
C LEU A 25 -13.58 -6.04 -20.37
N SER A 26 -14.82 -5.63 -20.68
CA SER A 26 -15.28 -5.38 -22.06
C SER A 26 -15.11 -3.91 -22.53
N GLY A 27 -14.46 -3.07 -21.73
CA GLY A 27 -14.12 -1.70 -22.11
C GLY A 27 -12.93 -1.64 -23.06
N ALA A 28 -13.00 -0.76 -24.08
CA ALA A 28 -11.89 -0.47 -25.00
C ALA A 28 -10.61 -0.20 -24.22
N ALA A 29 -9.49 -0.77 -24.66
CA ALA A 29 -8.18 -0.52 -24.06
C ALA A 29 -7.96 1.00 -23.93
N PRO A 30 -7.66 1.52 -22.74
CA PRO A 30 -7.40 2.94 -22.57
C PRO A 30 -6.20 3.32 -23.42
N ALA A 31 -6.29 4.45 -24.13
CA ALA A 31 -5.13 5.02 -24.81
C ALA A 31 -4.06 5.23 -23.76
N PHE A 32 -2.89 4.58 -23.95
CA PHE A 32 -1.74 4.68 -23.06
C PHE A 32 -1.28 6.14 -23.00
N GLY A 33 -1.57 6.81 -21.90
CA GLY A 33 -0.87 8.04 -21.55
C GLY A 33 0.62 7.73 -21.33
N GLU A 34 1.48 8.74 -21.41
CA GLU A 34 2.91 8.58 -21.08
C GLU A 34 3.07 7.88 -19.73
N ILE A 35 3.79 6.75 -19.74
CA ILE A 35 4.09 6.01 -18.51
C ILE A 35 5.25 6.72 -17.82
N PRO A 36 5.09 7.25 -16.61
CA PRO A 36 6.15 7.98 -15.95
C PRO A 36 7.34 7.05 -15.66
N ALA A 37 8.54 7.52 -15.94
CA ALA A 37 9.75 6.83 -15.50
C ALA A 37 9.89 7.01 -13.99
N CYS A 38 9.94 5.90 -13.27
CA CYS A 38 10.05 5.86 -11.82
C CYS A 38 11.14 4.92 -11.38
N VAL A 39 11.81 5.26 -10.28
CA VAL A 39 12.74 4.40 -9.57
C VAL A 39 12.20 4.12 -8.18
N ILE A 40 12.39 2.89 -7.70
CA ILE A 40 11.86 2.46 -6.41
C ILE A 40 13.00 2.04 -5.51
N GLY A 41 12.95 2.51 -4.25
CA GLY A 41 13.79 2.06 -3.16
C GLY A 41 12.94 1.41 -2.07
N ALA A 42 13.50 0.43 -1.38
CA ALA A 42 12.79 -0.27 -0.30
C ALA A 42 13.75 -0.70 0.80
N ALA A 43 13.30 -0.62 2.04
CA ALA A 43 14.04 -1.08 3.20
C ALA A 43 13.09 -1.75 4.20
N LEU A 44 13.52 -2.87 4.77
CA LEU A 44 12.71 -3.72 5.64
C LEU A 44 13.55 -4.21 6.83
N ARG A 45 12.95 -4.22 8.02
CA ARG A 45 13.55 -4.79 9.22
C ARG A 45 12.50 -5.50 10.07
N PRO A 46 12.74 -6.74 10.48
CA PRO A 46 11.88 -7.39 11.47
C PRO A 46 12.04 -6.73 12.84
N LYS A 47 11.00 -6.82 13.64
CA LYS A 47 10.98 -6.50 15.08
C LYS A 47 12.15 -7.17 15.80
N GLU A 48 12.65 -6.55 16.85
CA GLU A 48 13.73 -7.12 17.67
C GLU A 48 13.34 -8.51 18.22
N GLY A 49 14.22 -9.49 17.95
CA GLY A 49 14.00 -10.89 18.35
C GLY A 49 13.27 -11.74 17.31
N GLU A 50 12.70 -11.16 16.25
CA GLU A 50 12.08 -11.89 15.16
C GLU A 50 13.06 -12.15 14.01
N MET A 51 12.91 -13.30 13.35
CA MET A 51 13.73 -13.67 12.19
C MET A 51 13.09 -13.22 10.87
N VAL A 52 11.78 -12.95 10.88
CA VAL A 52 10.99 -12.60 9.71
C VAL A 52 10.17 -11.36 10.02
N CYS A 53 10.20 -10.40 9.11
CA CYS A 53 9.36 -9.21 9.19
C CYS A 53 7.92 -9.56 8.82
N GLY A 54 6.96 -9.14 9.64
CA GLY A 54 5.53 -9.32 9.39
C GLY A 54 5.00 -8.45 8.25
N ASP A 55 5.70 -7.34 7.95
CA ASP A 55 5.33 -6.47 6.85
C ASP A 55 5.68 -7.06 5.49
N THR A 56 4.86 -6.75 4.49
CA THR A 56 5.12 -7.10 3.10
C THR A 56 5.02 -5.86 2.22
N MET A 57 6.00 -5.71 1.33
CA MET A 57 5.98 -4.67 0.29
C MET A 57 6.07 -5.30 -1.09
N GLU A 58 5.31 -4.76 -2.03
CA GLU A 58 5.44 -5.07 -3.46
C GLU A 58 5.44 -3.77 -4.28
N ALA A 59 6.17 -3.80 -5.39
CA ALA A 59 6.11 -2.75 -6.40
C ALA A 59 6.11 -3.41 -7.77
N PHE A 60 5.14 -3.07 -8.59
CA PHE A 60 4.98 -3.67 -9.91
C PHE A 60 4.29 -2.71 -10.87
N ARG A 61 4.36 -3.03 -12.15
CA ARG A 61 3.64 -2.33 -13.20
C ARG A 61 2.66 -3.30 -13.85
N THR A 62 1.41 -2.86 -14.01
CA THR A 62 0.39 -3.64 -14.73
C THR A 62 0.63 -3.57 -16.24
N ASP A 63 0.04 -4.49 -16.99
CA ASP A 63 0.08 -4.46 -18.45
C ASP A 63 -0.63 -3.21 -19.02
N SER A 64 -1.61 -2.66 -18.29
CA SER A 64 -2.26 -1.38 -18.60
C SER A 64 -1.40 -0.14 -18.26
N GLY A 65 -0.16 -0.33 -17.78
CA GLY A 65 0.82 0.73 -17.55
C GLY A 65 0.71 1.47 -16.22
N LEU A 66 -0.08 0.97 -15.28
CA LEU A 66 -0.15 1.52 -13.92
C LEU A 66 1.08 1.12 -13.12
N TRP A 67 1.68 2.05 -12.39
CA TRP A 67 2.61 1.73 -11.32
C TRP A 67 1.83 1.51 -10.03
N CYS A 68 2.08 0.38 -9.38
CA CYS A 68 1.45 0.02 -8.12
C CYS A 68 2.53 -0.19 -7.05
N LEU A 69 2.44 0.54 -5.95
CA LEU A 69 3.20 0.30 -4.73
C LEU A 69 2.23 -0.18 -3.68
N LEU A 70 2.57 -1.26 -3.02
CA LEU A 70 1.73 -1.91 -2.04
C LEU A 70 2.54 -2.20 -0.79
N LEU A 71 2.04 -1.76 0.35
CA LEU A 71 2.56 -2.07 1.67
C LEU A 71 1.42 -2.63 2.51
N ALA A 72 1.62 -3.79 3.10
CA ALA A 72 0.70 -4.43 4.01
C ALA A 72 1.43 -4.83 5.29
N ASP A 73 0.88 -4.43 6.43
CA ASP A 73 1.35 -4.79 7.75
C ASP A 73 0.37 -5.79 8.37
N GLY A 74 0.88 -6.98 8.68
CA GLY A 74 0.12 -8.08 9.27
C GLY A 74 0.05 -7.95 10.78
N MET A 75 -1.12 -8.20 11.37
CA MET A 75 -1.30 -8.14 12.82
C MET A 75 -0.30 -9.01 13.58
N GLY A 76 0.45 -8.41 14.51
CA GLY A 76 1.46 -9.08 15.32
C GLY A 76 2.85 -9.02 14.71
N SER A 77 3.64 -10.07 14.83
CA SER A 77 5.01 -10.13 14.29
C SER A 77 5.37 -11.53 13.80
N GLY A 78 6.48 -11.65 13.10
CA GLY A 78 7.05 -12.92 12.65
C GLY A 78 6.23 -13.63 11.58
N ASP A 79 6.33 -14.97 11.53
CA ASP A 79 5.77 -15.80 10.44
C ASP A 79 4.25 -15.71 10.30
N ALA A 80 3.50 -15.50 11.38
CA ALA A 80 2.04 -15.40 11.32
C ALA A 80 1.62 -14.10 10.64
N ALA A 81 2.17 -12.97 11.08
CA ALA A 81 1.94 -11.66 10.47
C ALA A 81 2.38 -11.65 9.00
N ARG A 82 3.56 -12.22 8.71
CA ARG A 82 4.08 -12.34 7.33
C ARG A 82 3.16 -13.12 6.40
N ARG A 83 2.53 -14.20 6.86
CA ARG A 83 1.57 -14.95 6.05
C ARG A 83 0.35 -14.13 5.68
N GLU A 84 -0.19 -13.36 6.61
CA GLU A 84 -1.38 -12.53 6.37
C GLU A 84 -1.04 -11.35 5.44
N SER A 85 0.04 -10.63 5.69
CA SER A 85 0.47 -9.51 4.84
C SER A 85 0.83 -9.96 3.42
N SER A 86 1.54 -11.10 3.29
CA SER A 86 1.90 -11.66 1.98
C SER A 86 0.69 -12.18 1.21
N LEU A 87 -0.30 -12.76 1.88
CA LEU A 87 -1.55 -13.17 1.24
C LEU A 87 -2.32 -11.95 0.72
N THR A 88 -2.41 -10.91 1.53
CA THR A 88 -3.05 -9.65 1.20
C THR A 88 -2.40 -9.01 -0.03
N CYS A 89 -1.08 -8.86 -0.04
CA CYS A 89 -0.34 -8.31 -1.18
C CYS A 89 -0.54 -9.14 -2.44
N ARG A 90 -0.39 -10.46 -2.35
CA ARG A 90 -0.54 -11.37 -3.50
C ARG A 90 -1.94 -11.30 -4.11
N LEU A 91 -3.00 -11.31 -3.29
CA LEU A 91 -4.36 -11.24 -3.81
C LEU A 91 -4.62 -9.89 -4.48
N LEU A 92 -4.21 -8.79 -3.84
CA LEU A 92 -4.42 -7.46 -4.40
C LEU A 92 -3.64 -7.27 -5.70
N ARG A 93 -2.39 -7.74 -5.75
CA ARG A 93 -1.59 -7.74 -6.97
C ARG A 93 -2.29 -8.49 -8.10
N GLN A 94 -2.79 -9.71 -7.86
CA GLN A 94 -3.51 -10.50 -8.87
C GLN A 94 -4.75 -9.78 -9.41
N PHE A 95 -5.49 -9.09 -8.54
CA PHE A 95 -6.65 -8.30 -8.97
C PHE A 95 -6.23 -7.12 -9.86
N LEU A 96 -5.19 -6.39 -9.47
CA LEU A 96 -4.69 -5.24 -10.22
C LEU A 96 -4.04 -5.64 -11.55
N GLU A 97 -3.31 -6.75 -11.59
CA GLU A 97 -2.76 -7.34 -12.83
C GLU A 97 -3.86 -7.85 -13.78
N ALA A 98 -5.03 -8.23 -13.24
CA ALA A 98 -6.22 -8.55 -14.02
C ALA A 98 -7.06 -7.32 -14.43
N ASP A 99 -6.51 -6.11 -14.31
CA ASP A 99 -7.16 -4.83 -14.61
C ASP A 99 -8.46 -4.56 -13.81
N ILE A 100 -8.63 -5.22 -12.65
CA ILE A 100 -9.73 -4.89 -11.74
C ILE A 100 -9.44 -3.54 -11.11
N GLN A 101 -10.45 -2.65 -11.12
CA GLN A 101 -10.33 -1.31 -10.55
C GLN A 101 -9.91 -1.38 -9.06
N PRO A 102 -8.99 -0.52 -8.60
CA PRO A 102 -8.44 -0.57 -7.25
C PRO A 102 -9.49 -0.59 -6.14
N GLU A 103 -10.56 0.19 -6.24
CA GLU A 103 -11.65 0.20 -5.26
C GLU A 103 -12.39 -1.14 -5.19
N ALA A 104 -12.67 -1.75 -6.34
CA ALA A 104 -13.33 -3.05 -6.42
C ALA A 104 -12.43 -4.16 -5.89
N ALA A 105 -11.14 -4.12 -6.24
CA ALA A 105 -10.11 -5.04 -5.74
C ALA A 105 -10.00 -4.99 -4.21
N LEU A 106 -9.92 -3.79 -3.64
CA LEU A 106 -9.83 -3.56 -2.20
C LEU A 106 -11.11 -3.96 -1.46
N THR A 107 -12.27 -3.67 -2.01
CA THR A 107 -13.56 -4.07 -1.43
C THR A 107 -13.69 -5.60 -1.42
N THR A 108 -13.29 -6.26 -2.50
CA THR A 108 -13.29 -7.72 -2.60
C THR A 108 -12.30 -8.34 -1.63
N LEU A 109 -11.09 -7.79 -1.57
CA LEU A 109 -10.07 -8.20 -0.59
C LEU A 109 -10.57 -8.08 0.84
N ASN A 110 -11.14 -6.92 1.21
CA ASN A 110 -11.67 -6.69 2.56
C ASN A 110 -12.75 -7.70 2.92
N SER A 111 -13.66 -8.00 1.99
CA SER A 111 -14.71 -9.00 2.20
C SER A 111 -14.14 -10.41 2.41
N ALA A 112 -13.15 -10.80 1.60
CA ALA A 112 -12.50 -12.10 1.71
C ALA A 112 -11.71 -12.23 3.03
N MET A 113 -10.97 -11.19 3.41
CA MET A 113 -10.20 -11.18 4.66
C MET A 113 -11.10 -11.11 5.90
N ALA A 114 -12.26 -10.44 5.84
CA ALA A 114 -13.23 -10.42 6.94
C ALA A 114 -13.83 -11.80 7.20
N LEU A 115 -14.05 -12.60 6.16
CA LEU A 115 -14.50 -14.01 6.31
C LEU A 115 -13.43 -14.85 7.00
N ARG A 116 -12.17 -14.70 6.60
CA ARG A 116 -11.03 -15.40 7.17
C ARG A 116 -10.73 -14.92 8.59
N GLY A 117 -10.71 -13.62 8.83
CA GLY A 117 -10.51 -13.00 10.14
C GLY A 117 -11.57 -13.39 11.16
N ALA A 118 -12.75 -13.80 10.69
CA ALA A 118 -13.80 -14.37 11.53
C ALA A 118 -13.36 -15.64 12.26
N GLU A 119 -12.48 -16.42 11.67
CA GLU A 119 -11.96 -17.68 12.22
C GLU A 119 -10.64 -17.49 12.96
N THR A 120 -9.77 -16.61 12.45
CA THR A 120 -8.40 -16.41 12.95
C THR A 120 -8.24 -15.23 13.89
N GLY A 121 -9.17 -14.26 13.85
CA GLY A 121 -9.04 -12.98 14.58
C GLY A 121 -8.02 -12.03 13.96
N SER A 122 -7.43 -12.38 12.81
CA SER A 122 -6.37 -11.58 12.17
C SER A 122 -6.93 -10.49 11.26
N PHE A 123 -6.21 -9.38 11.17
CA PHE A 123 -6.46 -8.27 10.26
C PHE A 123 -5.12 -7.74 9.72
N THR A 124 -5.18 -6.93 8.69
CA THR A 124 -3.97 -6.42 8.02
C THR A 124 -4.22 -4.97 7.59
N THR A 125 -3.25 -4.09 7.80
CA THR A 125 -3.31 -2.75 7.21
C THR A 125 -2.94 -2.84 5.73
N VAL A 126 -3.47 -1.94 4.93
CA VAL A 126 -3.13 -1.85 3.49
C VAL A 126 -2.92 -0.40 3.11
N ASP A 127 -1.76 -0.12 2.54
CA ASP A 127 -1.46 1.12 1.85
C ASP A 127 -1.13 0.79 0.39
N LEU A 128 -1.96 1.27 -0.53
CA LEU A 128 -1.78 1.09 -1.97
C LEU A 128 -1.66 2.46 -2.61
N CYS A 129 -0.56 2.69 -3.33
CA CYS A 129 -0.39 3.83 -4.21
C CYS A 129 -0.44 3.37 -5.66
N VAL A 130 -1.37 3.92 -6.43
CA VAL A 130 -1.50 3.69 -7.88
C VAL A 130 -1.13 4.97 -8.61
N LEU A 131 -0.08 4.91 -9.44
CA LEU A 131 0.35 6.03 -10.28
C LEU A 131 -0.05 5.78 -11.73
N LYS A 132 -0.86 6.69 -12.27
CA LYS A 132 -1.29 6.75 -13.68
C LYS A 132 -0.90 8.08 -14.27
N GLY A 133 0.06 8.09 -15.19
CA GLY A 133 0.63 9.34 -15.68
C GLY A 133 1.23 10.15 -14.54
N SER A 134 0.70 11.34 -14.28
CA SER A 134 1.12 12.18 -13.14
C SER A 134 0.21 12.06 -11.92
N GLU A 135 -0.85 11.31 -12.00
CA GLU A 135 -1.82 11.18 -10.92
C GLU A 135 -1.48 9.98 -10.03
N ALA A 136 -1.16 10.24 -8.77
CA ALA A 136 -0.95 9.23 -7.74
C ALA A 136 -2.17 9.18 -6.81
N THR A 137 -2.82 8.03 -6.76
CA THR A 137 -3.97 7.79 -5.88
C THR A 137 -3.56 6.82 -4.77
N PHE A 138 -3.72 7.27 -3.55
CA PHE A 138 -3.46 6.48 -2.34
C PHE A 138 -4.78 5.92 -1.82
N TYR A 139 -4.79 4.63 -1.55
CA TYR A 139 -5.89 3.88 -0.94
C TYR A 139 -5.40 3.31 0.37
N LYS A 140 -6.01 3.69 1.49
CA LYS A 140 -5.58 3.29 2.82
C LYS A 140 -6.67 2.52 3.57
N PHE A 141 -6.26 1.41 4.20
CA PHE A 141 -7.04 0.68 5.19
C PHE A 141 -6.21 0.54 6.47
N GLY A 142 -6.46 1.38 7.48
CA GLY A 142 -5.76 1.36 8.75
C GLY A 142 -4.26 1.64 8.68
N ALA A 143 -3.78 2.06 7.52
CA ALA A 143 -2.35 2.21 7.25
C ALA A 143 -1.77 3.49 7.84
N ALA A 144 -0.49 3.43 8.20
CA ALA A 144 0.31 4.58 8.62
C ALA A 144 0.33 5.71 7.57
N PRO A 145 0.68 6.94 7.93
CA PRO A 145 0.77 8.04 6.98
C PRO A 145 1.75 7.75 5.84
N SER A 146 1.42 8.22 4.63
CA SER A 146 2.35 8.32 3.51
C SER A 146 2.72 9.76 3.27
N TYR A 147 3.83 10.01 2.59
CA TYR A 147 4.36 11.36 2.41
C TYR A 147 4.69 11.60 0.94
N LEU A 148 4.36 12.82 0.48
CA LEU A 148 4.85 13.34 -0.78
C LEU A 148 5.90 14.40 -0.49
N LYS A 149 7.04 14.31 -1.16
CA LYS A 149 8.12 15.29 -1.05
C LYS A 149 8.45 15.86 -2.41
N LYS A 150 8.51 17.20 -2.48
CA LYS A 150 9.02 17.94 -3.64
C LYS A 150 9.68 19.25 -3.19
N ASN A 151 10.91 19.49 -3.63
CA ASN A 151 11.62 20.77 -3.42
C ASN A 151 11.60 21.24 -1.96
N GLY A 152 11.81 20.34 -1.00
CA GLY A 152 11.77 20.64 0.44
C GLY A 152 10.35 20.73 1.04
N ALA A 153 9.29 20.79 0.23
CA ALA A 153 7.93 20.68 0.73
C ALA A 153 7.56 19.22 0.97
N VAL A 154 6.92 18.96 2.11
CA VAL A 154 6.41 17.63 2.48
C VAL A 154 4.92 17.73 2.73
N ARG A 155 4.15 16.87 2.07
CA ARG A 155 2.72 16.70 2.29
C ARG A 155 2.45 15.33 2.86
N ARG A 156 1.77 15.27 3.98
CA ARG A 156 1.32 14.05 4.65
C ARG A 156 -0.03 13.59 4.09
N ILE A 157 -0.17 12.29 3.85
CA ILE A 157 -1.41 11.63 3.40
C ILE A 157 -1.81 10.64 4.48
N THR A 158 -2.97 10.83 5.07
CA THR A 158 -3.50 10.01 6.17
C THR A 158 -4.84 9.40 5.79
N GLY A 159 -5.20 8.32 6.47
CA GLY A 159 -6.53 7.72 6.45
C GLY A 159 -7.08 7.58 7.87
N SER A 160 -8.35 7.24 7.98
CA SER A 160 -9.08 6.98 9.22
C SER A 160 -9.85 5.65 9.18
N SER A 161 -9.82 4.97 8.04
CA SER A 161 -10.46 3.66 7.86
C SER A 161 -9.79 2.59 8.72
N LEU A 162 -10.56 1.56 9.04
CA LEU A 162 -10.07 0.41 9.80
C LEU A 162 -9.25 -0.54 8.92
N PRO A 163 -8.36 -1.35 9.50
CA PRO A 163 -7.64 -2.41 8.78
C PRO A 163 -8.57 -3.39 8.06
N VAL A 164 -8.05 -3.99 6.99
CA VAL A 164 -8.73 -5.03 6.21
C VAL A 164 -8.96 -6.27 7.07
N GLY A 165 -10.16 -6.83 6.98
CA GLY A 165 -10.53 -8.04 7.73
C GLY A 165 -11.16 -7.78 9.09
N LEU A 166 -11.23 -6.56 9.58
CA LEU A 166 -11.91 -6.24 10.82
C LEU A 166 -13.45 -6.37 10.64
N ARG A 167 -14.08 -7.12 11.54
CA ARG A 167 -15.52 -7.40 11.47
C ARG A 167 -16.38 -6.15 11.69
N GLY A 168 -17.50 -6.09 10.97
CA GLY A 168 -18.67 -5.26 11.31
C GLY A 168 -18.76 -3.91 10.61
N THR A 169 -17.84 -3.56 9.74
CA THR A 169 -17.94 -2.34 8.93
C THR A 169 -17.86 -2.67 7.44
N PRO A 170 -18.80 -2.19 6.60
CA PRO A 170 -18.54 -2.04 5.19
C PRO A 170 -17.45 -0.98 5.07
N ALA A 171 -16.19 -1.40 5.13
CA ALA A 171 -15.07 -0.48 5.08
C ALA A 171 -14.75 -0.21 3.61
N ALA A 172 -14.90 1.05 3.21
CA ALA A 172 -14.27 1.59 2.03
C ALA A 172 -12.87 2.10 2.44
N PRO A 173 -11.88 2.05 1.54
CA PRO A 173 -10.58 2.68 1.80
C PRO A 173 -10.73 4.20 1.89
N ASP A 174 -9.86 4.86 2.65
CA ASP A 174 -9.64 6.28 2.46
C ASP A 174 -8.90 6.48 1.14
N ILE A 175 -9.41 7.39 0.31
CA ILE A 175 -8.85 7.66 -1.02
C ILE A 175 -8.34 9.10 -1.08
N THR A 176 -7.10 9.27 -1.47
CA THR A 176 -6.50 10.59 -1.69
C THR A 176 -5.76 10.60 -3.01
N THR A 177 -6.18 11.46 -3.93
CA THR A 177 -5.52 11.67 -5.21
C THR A 177 -4.69 12.94 -5.19
N VAL A 178 -3.49 12.86 -5.72
CA VAL A 178 -2.51 13.95 -5.76
C VAL A 178 -1.73 13.91 -7.07
N THR A 179 -1.19 15.04 -7.48
CA THR A 179 -0.25 15.08 -8.60
C THR A 179 1.16 14.77 -8.10
N LEU A 180 1.77 13.73 -8.63
CA LEU A 180 3.18 13.39 -8.43
C LEU A 180 3.97 13.98 -9.61
N GLU A 181 4.56 15.14 -9.41
CA GLU A 181 5.31 15.85 -10.46
C GLU A 181 6.72 15.23 -10.65
N PRO A 182 7.36 15.42 -11.82
CA PRO A 182 8.76 15.04 -12.01
C PRO A 182 9.68 15.59 -10.91
N GLY A 183 10.61 14.78 -10.42
CA GLY A 183 11.48 15.10 -9.29
C GLY A 183 10.84 14.99 -7.92
N SER A 184 9.64 14.42 -7.83
CA SER A 184 8.94 14.19 -6.57
C SER A 184 9.15 12.77 -6.04
N PHE A 185 9.03 12.63 -4.71
CA PHE A 185 9.03 11.34 -4.02
C PHE A 185 7.65 11.06 -3.42
N ALA A 186 7.22 9.80 -3.50
CA ALA A 186 6.16 9.23 -2.68
C ALA A 186 6.81 8.24 -1.71
N VAL A 187 6.55 8.40 -0.41
CA VAL A 187 7.12 7.57 0.66
C VAL A 187 5.97 6.92 1.42
N MET A 188 6.00 5.60 1.49
CA MET A 188 5.07 4.77 2.26
C MET A 188 5.84 4.08 3.39
N ILE A 189 5.25 4.03 4.56
CA ILE A 189 5.87 3.42 5.75
C ILE A 189 4.84 2.55 6.50
N SER A 190 5.32 1.54 7.25
CA SER A 190 4.53 0.90 8.30
C SER A 190 4.61 1.69 9.61
N ASP A 191 3.73 1.40 10.55
CA ASP A 191 3.63 2.10 11.83
C ASP A 191 4.83 1.89 12.75
N GLY A 192 5.56 0.79 12.59
CA GLY A 192 6.83 0.55 13.28
C GLY A 192 7.96 1.51 12.89
N VAL A 193 7.84 2.23 11.76
CA VAL A 193 8.84 3.23 11.33
C VAL A 193 8.69 4.53 12.08
N ALA A 194 7.46 5.03 12.24
CA ALA A 194 7.19 6.28 12.94
C ALA A 194 5.78 6.26 13.55
N ASP A 195 5.67 6.66 14.81
CA ASP A 195 4.38 6.92 15.46
C ASP A 195 3.66 8.07 14.72
N PRO A 196 2.43 7.85 14.21
CA PRO A 196 1.68 8.87 13.49
C PRO A 196 1.45 10.18 14.26
N SER A 197 1.56 10.15 15.59
CA SER A 197 1.43 11.33 16.45
C SER A 197 2.75 12.05 16.71
N ARG A 198 3.89 11.50 16.29
CA ARG A 198 5.25 12.00 16.54
C ARG A 198 6.17 11.80 15.34
N ASP A 199 5.66 12.05 14.14
CA ASP A 199 6.38 11.85 12.88
C ASP A 199 7.08 13.12 12.33
N GLU A 200 7.16 14.20 13.13
CA GLU A 200 7.81 15.45 12.72
C GLU A 200 9.26 15.23 12.26
N TRP A 201 9.98 14.34 12.95
CA TRP A 201 11.36 14.02 12.58
C TRP A 201 11.48 13.45 11.16
N LEU A 202 10.49 12.66 10.72
CA LEU A 202 10.46 12.11 9.38
C LEU A 202 10.12 13.19 8.35
N GLN A 203 9.19 14.07 8.66
CA GLN A 203 8.86 15.21 7.81
C GLN A 203 10.08 16.14 7.65
N ASP A 204 10.82 16.42 8.72
CA ASP A 204 12.04 17.22 8.70
C ASP A 204 13.15 16.54 7.88
N LEU A 205 13.33 15.22 8.04
CA LEU A 205 14.29 14.44 7.26
C LEU A 205 13.94 14.50 5.77
N LEU A 206 12.68 14.29 5.42
CA LEU A 206 12.21 14.36 4.03
C LEU A 206 12.36 15.77 3.46
N ALA A 207 12.04 16.82 4.21
CA ALA A 207 12.19 18.20 3.79
C ALA A 207 13.67 18.54 3.51
N GLY A 208 14.58 18.06 4.36
CA GLY A 208 16.03 18.26 4.23
C GLY A 208 16.71 17.37 3.18
N TRP A 209 16.05 16.33 2.68
CA TRP A 209 16.63 15.42 1.70
C TRP A 209 16.85 16.11 0.36
N GLY A 210 18.12 16.17 -0.08
CA GLY A 210 18.52 16.79 -1.35
C GLY A 210 18.99 15.81 -2.43
N GLY A 211 19.00 14.50 -2.13
CA GLY A 211 19.38 13.47 -3.10
C GLY A 211 18.24 13.04 -4.02
N ASP A 212 18.56 12.19 -4.97
CA ASP A 212 17.68 11.64 -6.01
C ASP A 212 17.57 10.11 -5.96
N ASP A 213 18.36 9.42 -5.13
CA ASP A 213 18.32 7.96 -4.99
C ASP A 213 17.31 7.50 -3.94
N PRO A 214 16.18 6.87 -4.37
CA PRO A 214 15.14 6.41 -3.45
C PRO A 214 15.60 5.26 -2.54
N GLN A 215 16.60 4.45 -2.95
CA GLN A 215 17.11 3.38 -2.10
C GLN A 215 17.91 3.94 -0.93
N THR A 216 18.74 4.94 -1.18
CA THR A 216 19.48 5.63 -0.11
C THR A 216 18.51 6.32 0.85
N LEU A 217 17.45 6.95 0.34
CA LEU A 217 16.43 7.57 1.18
C LEU A 217 15.69 6.53 2.05
N ALA A 218 15.29 5.39 1.48
CA ALA A 218 14.63 4.33 2.24
C ALA A 218 15.51 3.79 3.37
N ASN A 219 16.80 3.56 3.09
CA ASN A 219 17.77 3.12 4.09
C ASN A 219 18.01 4.17 5.18
N LEU A 220 18.04 5.45 4.82
CA LEU A 220 18.21 6.54 5.76
C LEU A 220 17.01 6.65 6.71
N ILE A 221 15.79 6.61 6.19
CA ILE A 221 14.56 6.64 6.99
C ILE A 221 14.57 5.47 7.99
N LEU A 222 14.82 4.25 7.52
CA LEU A 222 14.86 3.06 8.36
C LEU A 222 15.94 3.16 9.45
N SER A 223 17.13 3.63 9.11
CA SER A 223 18.23 3.79 10.07
C SER A 223 17.90 4.82 11.16
N GLU A 224 17.26 5.94 10.79
CA GLU A 224 16.80 6.95 11.74
C GLU A 224 15.66 6.45 12.64
N SER A 225 14.72 5.68 12.08
CA SER A 225 13.67 5.02 12.85
C SER A 225 14.25 4.10 13.91
N ILE A 226 15.16 3.18 13.53
CA ILE A 226 15.82 2.25 14.47
C ILE A 226 16.56 2.99 15.58
N ARG A 227 17.23 4.09 15.25
CA ARG A 227 17.94 4.91 16.24
C ARG A 227 17.00 5.54 17.27
N ARG A 228 15.76 5.85 16.88
CA ARG A 228 14.76 6.54 17.72
C ARG A 228 13.85 5.57 18.47
N GLU A 229 13.30 4.58 17.78
CA GLU A 229 12.19 3.74 18.26
C GLU A 229 12.64 2.32 18.71
N ARG A 230 13.90 1.92 18.50
CA ARG A 230 14.49 0.64 18.94
C ARG A 230 13.82 -0.62 18.41
N LEU A 231 13.34 -0.64 17.16
CA LEU A 231 12.72 -1.83 16.55
C LEU A 231 11.65 -2.50 17.44
N GLN A 232 10.77 -1.70 18.00
CA GLN A 232 9.68 -2.22 18.83
C GLN A 232 8.61 -2.95 18.00
N ASP A 233 8.60 -2.72 16.68
CA ASP A 233 7.75 -3.39 15.71
C ASP A 233 8.49 -3.65 14.40
N ASP A 234 7.84 -4.41 13.50
CA ASP A 234 8.28 -4.58 12.13
C ASP A 234 8.32 -3.23 11.41
N CYS A 235 9.35 -2.98 10.63
CA CYS A 235 9.56 -1.71 9.95
C CYS A 235 9.70 -1.91 8.45
N ALA A 236 8.86 -1.25 7.69
CA ALA A 236 8.90 -1.23 6.23
C ALA A 236 8.87 0.21 5.69
N VAL A 237 9.75 0.50 4.75
CA VAL A 237 9.84 1.78 4.05
C VAL A 237 9.88 1.50 2.56
N GLN A 238 8.97 2.09 1.81
CA GLN A 238 8.93 2.02 0.35
C GLN A 238 8.92 3.43 -0.23
N VAL A 239 9.81 3.69 -1.17
CA VAL A 239 10.00 5.01 -1.78
C VAL A 239 9.89 4.89 -3.28
N LEU A 240 9.03 5.69 -3.88
CA LEU A 240 8.98 5.89 -5.33
C LEU A 240 9.52 7.28 -5.64
N TYR A 241 10.46 7.36 -6.56
CA TYR A 241 10.97 8.60 -7.14
C TYR A 241 10.54 8.72 -8.59
N ARG A 242 9.81 9.76 -8.93
CA ARG A 242 9.49 10.09 -10.31
C ARG A 242 10.64 10.85 -10.93
N LEU A 243 11.28 10.26 -11.95
CA LEU A 243 12.42 10.90 -12.62
C LEU A 243 12.04 12.25 -13.24
N PRO A 244 12.97 13.24 -13.24
CA PRO A 244 12.83 14.47 -14.03
C PRO A 244 12.65 14.17 -15.52
N GLU A 245 11.96 15.05 -16.23
CA GLU A 245 11.74 14.88 -17.68
C GLU A 245 13.05 14.75 -18.48
N SER A 246 14.13 15.38 -18.01
CA SER A 246 15.45 15.32 -18.63
C SER A 246 16.15 13.95 -18.50
N GLU A 247 15.67 13.08 -17.63
CA GLU A 247 16.26 11.76 -17.32
C GLU A 247 15.37 10.61 -17.77
N GLN A 248 14.25 10.91 -18.43
CA GLN A 248 13.37 9.88 -18.95
C GLN A 248 13.99 9.21 -20.17
N PRO A 249 14.04 7.88 -20.25
CA PRO A 249 14.50 7.18 -21.44
C PRO A 249 13.58 7.50 -22.62
N VAL A 250 14.19 7.89 -23.76
CA VAL A 250 13.53 8.16 -25.04
C VAL A 250 12.86 6.89 -25.58
#